data_8049f524769fca9e4eb8503e5907f23c
#
_entry.id   8049f524769fca9e4eb8503e5907f23c
#
_cell.length_a   1.000
_cell.length_b   1.000
_cell.length_c   1.000
_cell.angle_alpha   90.00
_cell.angle_beta   90.00
_cell.angle_gamma   90.00
#
_symmetry.space_group_name_H-M   'P 1'
#
loop_
_entity.id
_entity.type
_entity.pdbx_description
1 polymer ?
#
loop_
_entity_poly.entity_id
_entity_poly.type
_entity_poly.pdbx_seq_one_letter_code
_entity_poly.pdbx_strand_id
1 'polypeptide(L)'
;MFCSGCGHALEPGQQVCPQCNRPVAPAAPVPPPVPGFEFVLAGYASKIRVLGVLWLIYAGLSLLFGFAGLAFVRAFFSGGFGPWMHGTTPPMWFFPALLRFAWVFMVGRAILAAVAGWGLLERTQWGRIVAIVAAILNLLHFFPFGLVMGIATLIILIGARNWTLYEQL
;
A
#
# COMPACT_ATOMS: atom_id res chain seq x y z
N MET A 1 -17.68 33.04 9.29
CA MET A 1 -17.95 32.95 7.85
C MET A 1 -17.46 34.23 7.18
N PHE A 2 -17.09 34.23 5.89
CA PHE A 2 -16.67 35.42 5.17
C PHE A 2 -17.65 35.72 4.03
N CYS A 3 -17.92 36.99 3.78
CA CYS A 3 -18.77 37.41 2.67
C CYS A 3 -18.10 37.11 1.33
N SER A 4 -18.77 36.39 0.43
CA SER A 4 -18.27 36.05 -0.91
C SER A 4 -18.13 37.27 -1.84
N GLY A 5 -18.67 38.44 -1.46
CA GLY A 5 -18.61 39.65 -2.25
C GLY A 5 -17.51 40.65 -1.84
N CYS A 6 -17.21 40.80 -0.54
CA CYS A 6 -16.29 41.77 -0.03
C CYS A 6 -15.24 41.23 0.96
N GLY A 7 -15.31 39.92 1.31
CA GLY A 7 -14.37 39.29 2.25
C GLY A 7 -14.59 39.68 3.73
N HIS A 8 -15.60 40.47 4.06
CA HIS A 8 -15.87 40.86 5.45
C HIS A 8 -16.27 39.65 6.30
N ALA A 9 -15.75 39.57 7.53
CA ALA A 9 -16.10 38.54 8.49
C ALA A 9 -17.54 38.71 8.94
N LEU A 10 -18.36 37.64 8.79
CA LEU A 10 -19.77 37.63 9.13
C LEU A 10 -19.97 36.85 10.43
N GLU A 11 -20.83 37.36 11.30
CA GLU A 11 -21.24 36.64 12.49
C GLU A 11 -22.24 35.50 12.15
N PRO A 12 -22.31 34.44 12.96
CA PRO A 12 -23.28 33.37 12.75
C PRO A 12 -24.71 33.90 12.79
N GLY A 13 -25.49 33.67 11.71
CA GLY A 13 -26.90 34.06 11.61
C GLY A 13 -27.17 35.37 10.88
N GLN A 14 -26.15 36.12 10.44
CA GLN A 14 -26.35 37.31 9.61
C GLN A 14 -26.84 36.93 8.20
N GLN A 15 -28.00 37.44 7.82
CA GLN A 15 -28.60 37.20 6.51
C GLN A 15 -28.15 38.19 5.42
N VAL A 16 -27.59 39.32 5.83
CA VAL A 16 -27.11 40.38 4.93
C VAL A 16 -25.75 40.89 5.42
N CYS A 17 -24.83 41.07 4.52
CA CYS A 17 -23.52 41.60 4.85
C CYS A 17 -23.62 43.11 5.20
N PRO A 18 -23.14 43.56 6.36
CA PRO A 18 -23.26 44.98 6.75
C PRO A 18 -22.38 45.92 5.91
N GLN A 19 -21.38 45.40 5.21
CA GLN A 19 -20.44 46.20 4.46
C GLN A 19 -20.79 46.37 2.98
N CYS A 20 -21.38 45.34 2.33
CA CYS A 20 -21.73 45.38 0.93
C CYS A 20 -23.22 45.21 0.63
N ASN A 21 -24.02 45.07 1.66
CA ASN A 21 -25.49 44.87 1.62
C ASN A 21 -25.94 43.67 0.76
N ARG A 22 -25.04 42.73 0.49
CA ARG A 22 -25.34 41.53 -0.27
C ARG A 22 -25.98 40.48 0.61
N PRO A 23 -27.07 39.82 0.18
CA PRO A 23 -27.67 38.73 0.93
C PRO A 23 -26.65 37.58 1.05
N VAL A 24 -26.46 37.10 2.28
CA VAL A 24 -25.63 35.93 2.58
C VAL A 24 -26.52 34.72 2.32
N ALA A 25 -26.18 33.94 1.31
CA ALA A 25 -26.90 32.68 1.06
C ALA A 25 -26.84 31.82 2.32
N PRO A 26 -27.98 31.35 2.83
CA PRO A 26 -27.98 30.42 3.96
C PRO A 26 -27.09 29.23 3.59
N ALA A 27 -26.25 28.80 4.51
CA ALA A 27 -25.43 27.60 4.31
C ALA A 27 -26.39 26.48 3.85
N ALA A 28 -26.13 25.92 2.68
CA ALA A 28 -26.97 24.83 2.19
C ALA A 28 -27.08 23.78 3.29
N PRO A 29 -28.28 23.28 3.62
CA PRO A 29 -28.46 22.28 4.64
C PRO A 29 -27.52 21.11 4.30
N VAL A 30 -26.66 20.75 5.27
CA VAL A 30 -25.78 19.59 5.12
C VAL A 30 -26.71 18.40 4.84
N PRO A 31 -26.57 17.71 3.70
CA PRO A 31 -27.43 16.60 3.40
C PRO A 31 -27.37 15.60 4.54
N PRO A 32 -28.50 15.06 4.99
CA PRO A 32 -28.51 14.08 6.09
C PRO A 32 -27.60 12.91 5.72
N PRO A 33 -26.85 12.37 6.69
CA PRO A 33 -25.99 11.22 6.45
C PRO A 33 -26.82 10.08 5.86
N VAL A 34 -26.38 9.56 4.71
CA VAL A 34 -27.08 8.47 4.02
C VAL A 34 -27.13 7.27 4.95
N PRO A 35 -28.32 6.76 5.31
CA PRO A 35 -28.42 5.61 6.20
C PRO A 35 -27.63 4.42 5.64
N GLY A 36 -26.71 3.85 6.44
CA GLY A 36 -25.85 2.74 6.01
C GLY A 36 -24.47 3.14 5.47
N PHE A 37 -24.21 4.42 5.24
CA PHE A 37 -22.89 4.87 4.77
C PHE A 37 -21.78 4.58 5.79
N GLU A 38 -22.05 4.82 7.09
CA GLU A 38 -21.16 4.48 8.20
C GLU A 38 -20.79 2.98 8.22
N PHE A 39 -21.77 2.12 7.93
CA PHE A 39 -21.54 0.67 7.89
C PHE A 39 -20.64 0.27 6.71
N VAL A 40 -20.81 0.93 5.55
CA VAL A 40 -19.98 0.70 4.36
C VAL A 40 -18.55 1.17 4.63
N LEU A 41 -18.36 2.34 5.25
CA LEU A 41 -17.05 2.86 5.63
C LEU A 41 -16.34 1.95 6.63
N ALA A 42 -17.03 1.50 7.68
CA ALA A 42 -16.48 0.59 8.67
C ALA A 42 -16.06 -0.74 8.04
N GLY A 43 -16.86 -1.28 7.12
CA GLY A 43 -16.54 -2.49 6.36
C GLY A 43 -15.31 -2.32 5.47
N TYR A 44 -15.18 -1.16 4.83
CA TYR A 44 -14.02 -0.86 3.99
C TYR A 44 -12.74 -0.64 4.82
N ALA A 45 -12.84 0.09 5.93
CA ALA A 45 -11.75 0.29 6.87
C ALA A 45 -11.20 -1.04 7.43
N SER A 46 -12.09 -1.99 7.74
CA SER A 46 -11.71 -3.34 8.17
C SER A 46 -10.91 -4.08 7.07
N LYS A 47 -11.35 -4.02 5.82
CA LYS A 47 -10.64 -4.65 4.68
C LYS A 47 -9.24 -4.08 4.49
N ILE A 48 -9.08 -2.74 4.59
CA ILE A 48 -7.76 -2.08 4.48
C ILE A 48 -6.85 -2.51 5.62
N ARG A 49 -7.37 -2.58 6.85
CA ARG A 49 -6.58 -3.02 8.01
C ARG A 49 -6.10 -4.47 7.82
N VAL A 50 -6.99 -5.36 7.42
CA VAL A 50 -6.63 -6.77 7.14
C VAL A 50 -5.58 -6.85 6.04
N LEU A 51 -5.73 -6.07 4.96
CA LEU A 51 -4.78 -6.02 3.86
C LEU A 51 -3.40 -5.52 4.33
N GLY A 52 -3.35 -4.46 5.17
CA GLY A 52 -2.11 -3.94 5.74
C GLY A 52 -1.39 -4.97 6.61
N VAL A 53 -2.12 -5.69 7.48
CA VAL A 53 -1.57 -6.78 8.29
C VAL A 53 -1.03 -7.92 7.41
N LEU A 54 -1.76 -8.31 6.38
CA LEU A 54 -1.33 -9.34 5.44
C LEU A 54 -0.04 -8.94 4.71
N TRP A 55 0.12 -7.66 4.32
CA TRP A 55 1.35 -7.15 3.73
C TRP A 55 2.54 -7.23 4.69
N LEU A 56 2.35 -6.95 5.99
CA LEU A 56 3.41 -7.08 7.00
C LEU A 56 3.80 -8.55 7.23
N ILE A 57 2.82 -9.45 7.31
CA ILE A 57 3.07 -10.89 7.41
C ILE A 57 3.83 -11.38 6.18
N TYR A 58 3.40 -10.97 4.98
CA TYR A 58 4.07 -11.32 3.73
C TYR A 58 5.51 -10.81 3.69
N ALA A 59 5.78 -9.59 4.16
CA ALA A 59 7.14 -9.04 4.27
C ALA A 59 8.02 -9.89 5.20
N GLY A 60 7.52 -10.25 6.38
CA GLY A 60 8.22 -11.11 7.34
C GLY A 60 8.51 -12.50 6.79
N LEU A 61 7.51 -13.14 6.19
CA LEU A 61 7.67 -14.46 5.57
C LEU A 61 8.63 -14.42 4.38
N SER A 62 8.58 -13.37 3.56
CA SER A 62 9.49 -13.18 2.42
C SER A 62 10.94 -13.07 2.87
N LEU A 63 11.22 -12.37 3.97
CA LEU A 63 12.55 -12.32 4.57
C LEU A 63 12.97 -13.70 5.09
N LEU A 64 12.11 -14.36 5.87
CA LEU A 64 12.42 -15.66 6.45
C LEU A 64 12.76 -16.71 5.39
N PHE A 65 11.88 -16.87 4.40
CA PHE A 65 12.10 -17.83 3.30
C PHE A 65 13.25 -17.41 2.39
N GLY A 66 13.46 -16.11 2.20
CA GLY A 66 14.58 -15.59 1.44
C GLY A 66 15.92 -15.89 2.11
N PHE A 67 16.05 -15.66 3.42
CA PHE A 67 17.26 -16.02 4.18
C PHE A 67 17.48 -17.53 4.19
N ALA A 68 16.43 -18.32 4.43
CA ALA A 68 16.52 -19.78 4.40
C ALA A 68 16.96 -20.30 3.02
N GLY A 69 16.38 -19.74 1.94
CA GLY A 69 16.74 -20.07 0.57
C GLY A 69 18.21 -19.73 0.25
N LEU A 70 18.66 -18.53 0.65
CA LEU A 70 20.05 -18.12 0.46
C LEU A 70 21.03 -19.01 1.27
N ALA A 71 20.68 -19.34 2.53
CA ALA A 71 21.48 -20.23 3.35
C ALA A 71 21.56 -21.63 2.72
N PHE A 72 20.43 -22.13 2.21
CA PHE A 72 20.37 -23.41 1.50
C PHE A 72 21.24 -23.40 0.24
N VAL A 73 21.12 -22.37 -0.61
CA VAL A 73 21.94 -22.22 -1.81
C VAL A 73 23.41 -22.16 -1.44
N ARG A 74 23.76 -21.37 -0.43
CA ARG A 74 25.16 -21.27 0.04
C ARG A 74 25.69 -22.61 0.54
N ALA A 75 24.92 -23.35 1.36
CA ALA A 75 25.29 -24.67 1.87
C ALA A 75 25.43 -25.70 0.72
N PHE A 76 24.50 -25.65 -0.26
CA PHE A 76 24.51 -26.52 -1.41
C PHE A 76 25.79 -26.34 -2.25
N PHE A 77 26.21 -25.10 -2.49
CA PHE A 77 27.39 -24.82 -3.30
C PHE A 77 28.71 -24.86 -2.51
N SER A 78 28.69 -24.74 -1.16
CA SER A 78 29.94 -24.71 -0.36
C SER A 78 30.48 -26.08 0.05
N GLY A 79 29.73 -27.18 -0.05
CA GLY A 79 30.29 -28.42 0.44
C GLY A 79 29.53 -29.73 0.21
N GLY A 80 28.29 -29.67 -0.24
CA GLY A 80 27.47 -30.88 -0.26
C GLY A 80 27.39 -31.64 -1.59
N PHE A 81 27.51 -30.96 -2.70
CA PHE A 81 27.22 -31.52 -4.02
C PHE A 81 28.31 -31.35 -5.08
N GLY A 82 29.48 -30.80 -4.70
CA GLY A 82 30.63 -30.68 -5.58
C GLY A 82 31.04 -31.98 -6.28
N PRO A 83 30.96 -33.15 -5.63
CA PRO A 83 31.36 -34.44 -6.23
C PRO A 83 30.44 -34.92 -7.36
N TRP A 84 29.17 -34.46 -7.40
CA TRP A 84 28.18 -34.95 -8.37
C TRP A 84 28.11 -34.11 -9.66
N MET A 85 28.74 -32.93 -9.69
CA MET A 85 28.85 -32.08 -10.88
C MET A 85 30.20 -32.27 -11.60
N HIS A 86 30.49 -33.48 -12.05
CA HIS A 86 31.64 -33.75 -12.93
C HIS A 86 31.33 -33.24 -14.34
N GLY A 87 31.65 -32.02 -14.63
CA GLY A 87 31.61 -31.45 -15.99
C GLY A 87 30.97 -30.07 -16.02
N THR A 88 31.73 -29.05 -16.37
CA THR A 88 31.37 -27.64 -16.56
C THR A 88 30.81 -26.94 -15.33
N THR A 89 31.66 -26.63 -14.37
CA THR A 89 31.35 -25.64 -13.34
C THR A 89 31.08 -24.30 -14.02
N PRO A 90 29.90 -23.69 -13.82
CA PRO A 90 29.70 -22.32 -14.27
C PRO A 90 30.79 -21.43 -13.65
N PRO A 91 31.23 -20.37 -14.34
CA PRO A 91 32.36 -19.56 -13.88
C PRO A 91 32.05 -19.03 -12.48
N MET A 92 32.81 -19.55 -11.49
CA MET A 92 32.59 -19.32 -10.05
C MET A 92 32.65 -17.83 -9.67
N TRP A 93 33.21 -16.97 -10.51
CA TRP A 93 33.25 -15.53 -10.26
C TRP A 93 31.88 -14.84 -10.37
N PHE A 94 30.95 -15.38 -11.16
CA PHE A 94 29.62 -14.81 -11.35
C PHE A 94 28.68 -15.08 -10.16
N PHE A 95 28.87 -16.18 -9.45
CA PHE A 95 28.00 -16.65 -8.39
C PHE A 95 27.90 -15.68 -7.19
N PRO A 96 29.03 -15.14 -6.65
CA PRO A 96 28.96 -14.17 -5.55
C PRO A 96 28.24 -12.87 -5.93
N ALA A 97 28.39 -12.42 -7.17
CA ALA A 97 27.69 -11.23 -7.67
C ALA A 97 26.18 -11.48 -7.75
N LEU A 98 25.77 -12.63 -8.29
CA LEU A 98 24.36 -13.03 -8.39
C LEU A 98 23.71 -13.14 -6.99
N LEU A 99 24.40 -13.75 -6.03
CA LEU A 99 23.91 -13.87 -4.66
C LEU A 99 23.76 -12.51 -3.98
N ARG A 100 24.71 -11.59 -4.18
CA ARG A 100 24.59 -10.21 -3.67
C ARG A 100 23.42 -9.49 -4.27
N PHE A 101 23.24 -9.59 -5.58
CA PHE A 101 22.11 -8.99 -6.28
C PHE A 101 20.77 -9.56 -5.79
N ALA A 102 20.68 -10.88 -5.69
CA ALA A 102 19.47 -11.54 -5.18
C ALA A 102 19.15 -11.10 -3.75
N TRP A 103 20.17 -10.94 -2.90
CA TRP A 103 20.00 -10.49 -1.53
C TRP A 103 19.46 -9.04 -1.46
N VAL A 104 20.08 -8.12 -2.19
CA VAL A 104 19.65 -6.71 -2.25
C VAL A 104 18.21 -6.61 -2.78
N PHE A 105 17.89 -7.35 -3.83
CA PHE A 105 16.56 -7.39 -4.41
C PHE A 105 15.51 -7.94 -3.44
N MET A 106 15.83 -9.02 -2.73
CA MET A 106 14.97 -9.64 -1.74
C MET A 106 14.67 -8.69 -0.58
N VAL A 107 15.72 -8.06 -0.02
CA VAL A 107 15.56 -7.11 1.08
C VAL A 107 14.78 -5.88 0.62
N GLY A 108 15.08 -5.34 -0.57
CA GLY A 108 14.36 -4.21 -1.13
C GLY A 108 12.85 -4.47 -1.29
N ARG A 109 12.49 -5.66 -1.77
CA ARG A 109 11.08 -6.09 -1.86
C ARG A 109 10.40 -6.21 -0.50
N ALA A 110 11.09 -6.79 0.48
CA ALA A 110 10.54 -6.94 1.82
C ALA A 110 10.32 -5.58 2.49
N ILE A 111 11.26 -4.64 2.32
CA ILE A 111 11.10 -3.26 2.79
C ILE A 111 9.90 -2.60 2.11
N LEU A 112 9.79 -2.72 0.79
CA LEU A 112 8.66 -2.16 0.04
C LEU A 112 7.32 -2.73 0.52
N ALA A 113 7.25 -4.04 0.76
CA ALA A 113 6.07 -4.70 1.29
C ALA A 113 5.74 -4.23 2.72
N ALA A 114 6.74 -4.05 3.58
CA ALA A 114 6.57 -3.53 4.93
C ALA A 114 6.07 -2.08 4.94
N VAL A 115 6.65 -1.21 4.08
CA VAL A 115 6.24 0.19 3.92
C VAL A 115 4.81 0.27 3.38
N ALA A 116 4.44 -0.58 2.41
CA ALA A 116 3.08 -0.66 1.90
C ALA A 116 2.09 -1.08 3.01
N GLY A 117 2.42 -2.11 3.78
CA GLY A 117 1.61 -2.57 4.92
C GLY A 117 1.42 -1.50 5.98
N TRP A 118 2.51 -0.83 6.37
CA TRP A 118 2.47 0.27 7.34
C TRP A 118 1.63 1.44 6.85
N GLY A 119 1.85 1.91 5.62
CA GLY A 119 1.09 3.02 5.04
C GLY A 119 -0.42 2.75 4.93
N LEU A 120 -0.80 1.49 4.67
CA LEU A 120 -2.21 1.06 4.69
C LEU A 120 -2.81 1.06 6.10
N LEU A 121 -2.03 0.70 7.12
CA LEU A 121 -2.48 0.72 8.53
C LEU A 121 -2.67 2.16 9.03
N GLU A 122 -1.80 3.08 8.66
CA GLU A 122 -1.91 4.50 8.96
C GLU A 122 -2.92 5.25 8.08
N ARG A 123 -3.48 4.57 7.06
CA ARG A 123 -4.46 5.13 6.12
C ARG A 123 -3.96 6.38 5.39
N THR A 124 -2.67 6.46 5.12
CA THR A 124 -2.06 7.58 4.42
C THR A 124 -2.29 7.47 2.92
N GLN A 125 -2.45 8.61 2.23
CA GLN A 125 -2.62 8.62 0.77
C GLN A 125 -1.41 8.05 0.04
N TRP A 126 -0.19 8.32 0.53
CA TRP A 126 1.04 7.76 -0.04
C TRP A 126 1.11 6.23 0.15
N GLY A 127 0.61 5.70 1.28
CA GLY A 127 0.56 4.26 1.55
C GLY A 127 -0.25 3.50 0.50
N ARG A 128 -1.34 4.09 0.01
CA ARG A 128 -2.13 3.54 -1.09
C ARG A 128 -1.32 3.43 -2.39
N ILE A 129 -0.59 4.49 -2.77
CA ILE A 129 0.24 4.51 -3.98
C ILE A 129 1.33 3.44 -3.88
N VAL A 130 2.03 3.39 -2.75
CA VAL A 130 3.09 2.40 -2.51
C VAL A 130 2.54 0.97 -2.55
N ALA A 131 1.35 0.73 -1.98
CA ALA A 131 0.72 -0.58 -2.02
C ALA A 131 0.34 -1.02 -3.45
N ILE A 132 -0.12 -0.11 -4.30
CA ILE A 132 -0.41 -0.38 -5.70
C ILE A 132 0.88 -0.72 -6.46
N VAL A 133 1.94 0.07 -6.28
CA VAL A 133 3.26 -0.19 -6.89
C VAL A 133 3.81 -1.54 -6.43
N ALA A 134 3.76 -1.82 -5.13
CA ALA A 134 4.20 -3.11 -4.59
C ALA A 134 3.38 -4.28 -5.14
N ALA A 135 2.06 -4.11 -5.31
CA ALA A 135 1.18 -5.11 -5.90
C ALA A 135 1.56 -5.42 -7.36
N ILE A 136 1.82 -4.38 -8.18
CA ILE A 136 2.24 -4.54 -9.57
C ILE A 136 3.59 -5.27 -9.65
N LEU A 137 4.56 -4.88 -8.82
CA LEU A 137 5.87 -5.54 -8.78
C LEU A 137 5.76 -7.02 -8.34
N ASN A 138 4.84 -7.34 -7.44
CA ASN A 138 4.58 -8.72 -7.04
C ASN A 138 3.89 -9.54 -8.14
N LEU A 139 3.08 -8.91 -8.97
CA LEU A 139 2.45 -9.57 -10.14
C LEU A 139 3.50 -10.02 -11.16
N LEU A 140 4.53 -9.20 -11.38
CA LEU A 140 5.65 -9.52 -12.29
C LEU A 140 6.53 -10.67 -11.78
N HIS A 141 6.42 -10.99 -10.51
CA HIS A 141 7.26 -11.99 -9.87
C HIS A 141 6.50 -13.30 -9.65
N PHE A 142 6.30 -14.11 -10.59
CA PHE A 142 5.62 -15.40 -10.70
C PHE A 142 5.52 -16.30 -9.42
N PHE A 143 5.61 -15.73 -8.24
CA PHE A 143 5.44 -16.44 -6.98
C PHE A 143 3.95 -16.48 -6.61
N PRO A 144 3.33 -17.65 -6.41
CA PRO A 144 1.87 -17.78 -6.29
C PRO A 144 1.27 -16.92 -5.17
N PHE A 145 1.95 -16.82 -4.03
CA PHE A 145 1.49 -15.96 -2.92
C PHE A 145 1.55 -14.46 -3.24
N GLY A 146 2.59 -13.99 -3.94
CA GLY A 146 2.72 -12.60 -4.37
C GLY A 146 1.64 -12.21 -5.37
N LEU A 147 1.27 -13.12 -6.26
CA LEU A 147 0.24 -12.92 -7.26
C LEU A 147 -1.14 -12.75 -6.61
N VAL A 148 -1.50 -13.63 -5.67
CA VAL A 148 -2.78 -13.55 -4.93
C VAL A 148 -2.87 -12.24 -4.15
N MET A 149 -1.80 -11.86 -3.42
CA MET A 149 -1.73 -10.61 -2.68
C MET A 149 -1.79 -9.39 -3.60
N GLY A 150 -1.10 -9.42 -4.74
CA GLY A 150 -1.13 -8.36 -5.74
C GLY A 150 -2.54 -8.14 -6.30
N ILE A 151 -3.20 -9.19 -6.76
CA ILE A 151 -4.57 -9.13 -7.29
C ILE A 151 -5.55 -8.63 -6.22
N ALA A 152 -5.52 -9.17 -5.01
CA ALA A 152 -6.39 -8.74 -3.92
C ALA A 152 -6.22 -7.25 -3.61
N THR A 153 -4.97 -6.77 -3.57
CA THR A 153 -4.65 -5.35 -3.35
C THR A 153 -5.22 -4.46 -4.44
N LEU A 154 -5.06 -4.83 -5.71
CA LEU A 154 -5.57 -4.07 -6.84
C LEU A 154 -7.10 -4.00 -6.84
N ILE A 155 -7.78 -5.12 -6.58
CA ILE A 155 -9.26 -5.15 -6.49
C ILE A 155 -9.77 -4.24 -5.38
N ILE A 156 -9.13 -4.25 -4.20
CA ILE A 156 -9.56 -3.46 -3.04
C ILE A 156 -9.26 -1.97 -3.24
N LEU A 157 -8.11 -1.61 -3.85
CA LEU A 157 -7.64 -0.22 -3.91
C LEU A 157 -8.02 0.52 -5.20
N ILE A 158 -8.19 -0.17 -6.34
CA ILE A 158 -8.44 0.48 -7.66
C ILE A 158 -9.94 0.64 -7.94
N GLY A 159 -10.83 -0.09 -7.27
CA GLY A 159 -12.28 0.05 -7.50
C GLY A 159 -12.73 1.52 -7.42
N ALA A 160 -13.42 2.03 -8.46
CA ALA A 160 -13.83 3.44 -8.54
C ALA A 160 -14.63 3.91 -7.31
N ARG A 161 -15.49 3.05 -6.75
CA ARG A 161 -16.22 3.31 -5.51
C ARG A 161 -15.32 3.33 -4.27
N ASN A 162 -14.22 2.61 -4.30
CA ASN A 162 -13.28 2.50 -3.18
C ASN A 162 -12.33 3.72 -3.13
N TRP A 163 -12.17 4.43 -4.22
CA TRP A 163 -11.37 5.66 -4.25
C TRP A 163 -11.96 6.73 -3.33
N THR A 164 -13.23 7.05 -3.49
CA THR A 164 -13.91 8.05 -2.66
C THR A 164 -14.04 7.64 -1.20
N LEU A 165 -14.20 6.33 -0.93
CA LEU A 165 -14.25 5.80 0.44
C LEU A 165 -12.89 5.90 1.15
N TYR A 166 -11.79 5.73 0.43
CA TYR A 166 -10.44 5.85 1.01
C TYR A 166 -10.11 7.29 1.42
N GLU A 167 -10.58 8.28 0.65
CA GLU A 167 -10.36 9.69 0.97
C GLU A 167 -11.14 10.18 2.20
N GLN A 168 -12.16 9.42 2.62
CA GLN A 168 -13.02 9.73 3.76
C GLN A 168 -12.63 8.98 5.05
N LEU A 169 -11.63 8.11 5.00
CA LEU A 169 -11.07 7.38 6.14
C LEU A 169 -9.97 8.15 6.84
#